data_30c2a9f7ca3e4bc507563c67b7784fd2
#
_entry.id   30c2a9f7ca3e4bc507563c67b7784fd2
#
_cell.length_a   1.000
_cell.length_b   1.000
_cell.length_c   1.000
_cell.angle_alpha   90.00
_cell.angle_beta   90.00
_cell.angle_gamma   90.00
#
_symmetry.space_group_name_H-M   'P 1'
#
loop_
_entity.id
_entity.type
_entity.pdbx_description
1 polymer ?
#
loop_
_entity_poly.entity_id
_entity_poly.type
_entity_poly.pdbx_seq_one_letter_code
_entity_poly.pdbx_strand_id
1 'polypeptide(L)'
;MAHGVEINEVDEELLREENVEDINESAEALEIEVPLSYFGTDFDVHGLVRRLNDEEIIVPSFDPDVDTGSSIEGFQRRFVWKRYQMDRFIESLLLEYPVPGIFLVQQPDKKMLVLDGQQRLRTLQQFYGDKLLDSTTFRLSSVEDALKGLTYSDLNPEMKRTLDNTFIHAIIVRYDPTPEGAKNIYQLFERLNTGGTNLYPQEIRVALYMGDLVRLIRDLNTNSDWRLLYGKQSDRLKDQELVLRFLAFLFSTHKYKRPLKQFLNDFLGDHQNLEGLDKDKVESIFTQTSEVIARGIGERAFRLRNAVNAALVDSVMVGIARRLESGPIKNLPELRKSYDALLADEDFVAAIGRATADEERVKTRLAKAQAAFAKNP
;
A
#
# COMPACT_ATOMS: atom_id res chain seq x y z
N MET A 1 -27.37 28.26 22.40
CA MET A 1 -27.93 26.94 22.01
C MET A 1 -27.08 26.41 20.87
N ALA A 2 -26.13 25.57 21.18
CA ALA A 2 -25.24 24.94 20.21
C ALA A 2 -25.89 23.63 19.79
N HIS A 3 -26.21 23.47 18.51
CA HIS A 3 -26.57 22.19 17.93
C HIS A 3 -25.27 21.41 17.67
N GLY A 4 -24.98 20.41 18.53
CA GLY A 4 -24.03 19.37 18.22
C GLY A 4 -24.63 18.48 17.12
N VAL A 5 -23.89 18.33 16.04
CA VAL A 5 -24.18 17.32 15.01
C VAL A 5 -23.75 15.99 15.62
N GLU A 6 -24.72 15.15 16.02
CA GLU A 6 -24.51 13.74 16.30
C GLU A 6 -24.09 13.06 14.99
N ILE A 7 -22.83 12.66 14.90
CA ILE A 7 -22.35 11.75 13.87
C ILE A 7 -22.94 10.38 14.24
N ASN A 8 -23.89 9.89 13.44
CA ASN A 8 -24.60 8.66 13.66
C ASN A 8 -23.63 7.46 13.65
N GLU A 9 -23.76 6.55 14.60
CA GLU A 9 -23.09 5.22 14.65
C GLU A 9 -23.23 4.41 13.34
N VAL A 10 -24.24 4.71 12.53
CA VAL A 10 -24.47 4.16 11.20
C VAL A 10 -23.38 4.52 10.20
N ASP A 11 -22.74 5.70 10.31
CA ASP A 11 -21.66 6.13 9.42
C ASP A 11 -20.33 5.44 9.76
N GLU A 12 -20.08 5.08 11.03
CA GLU A 12 -18.90 4.30 11.43
C GLU A 12 -19.03 2.82 11.02
N GLU A 13 -20.22 2.25 11.02
CA GLU A 13 -20.47 0.88 10.60
C GLU A 13 -20.39 0.74 9.06
N LEU A 14 -20.84 1.76 8.30
CA LEU A 14 -20.68 1.85 6.84
C LEU A 14 -19.20 1.97 6.43
N LEU A 15 -18.38 2.66 7.23
CA LEU A 15 -16.92 2.74 7.02
C LEU A 15 -16.19 1.43 7.36
N ARG A 16 -16.79 0.55 8.19
CA ARG A 16 -16.25 -0.79 8.50
C ARG A 16 -16.60 -1.83 7.44
N GLU A 17 -17.71 -1.69 6.72
CA GLU A 17 -18.12 -2.62 5.65
C GLU A 17 -17.24 -2.52 4.39
N GLU A 18 -16.47 -1.44 4.18
CA GLU A 18 -15.47 -1.37 3.09
C GLU A 18 -14.34 -2.41 3.19
N ASN A 19 -14.28 -3.16 4.30
CA ASN A 19 -13.17 -4.06 4.62
C ASN A 19 -13.49 -5.56 4.48
N VAL A 20 -14.68 -5.98 4.11
CA VAL A 20 -15.13 -7.37 4.35
C VAL A 20 -14.76 -8.35 3.22
N GLU A 21 -14.53 -7.90 1.99
CA GLU A 21 -14.30 -8.84 0.87
C GLU A 21 -12.84 -9.31 0.73
N ASP A 22 -11.87 -8.56 1.26
CA ASP A 22 -10.43 -8.92 1.18
C ASP A 22 -9.92 -9.80 2.34
N ILE A 23 -10.70 -9.99 3.42
CA ILE A 23 -10.26 -10.69 4.65
C ILE A 23 -9.92 -12.17 4.41
N ASN A 24 -10.53 -12.82 3.43
CA ASN A 24 -10.28 -14.24 3.15
C ASN A 24 -9.01 -14.51 2.33
N GLU A 25 -8.45 -13.52 1.63
CA GLU A 25 -7.21 -13.70 0.87
C GLU A 25 -5.94 -13.55 1.73
N SER A 26 -6.02 -12.79 2.83
CA SER A 26 -4.90 -12.57 3.74
C SER A 26 -4.55 -13.79 4.61
N ALA A 27 -5.40 -14.79 4.68
CA ALA A 27 -5.21 -15.97 5.54
C ALA A 27 -4.34 -17.08 4.93
N GLU A 28 -4.01 -17.04 3.64
CA GLU A 28 -3.12 -18.03 3.03
C GLU A 28 -1.66 -17.70 3.37
N ALA A 29 -1.10 -18.44 4.34
CA ALA A 29 0.32 -18.33 4.67
C ALA A 29 1.17 -18.81 3.50
N LEU A 30 2.09 -17.95 3.05
CA LEU A 30 3.13 -18.37 2.12
C LEU A 30 4.16 -19.20 2.88
N GLU A 31 4.60 -20.33 2.33
CA GLU A 31 5.67 -21.14 2.94
C GLU A 31 7.03 -20.45 2.78
N ILE A 32 7.83 -20.40 3.85
CA ILE A 32 9.22 -19.92 3.78
C ILE A 32 10.06 -21.08 3.23
N GLU A 33 10.56 -20.92 2.02
CA GLU A 33 11.34 -21.96 1.34
C GLU A 33 12.85 -21.85 1.58
N VAL A 34 13.36 -20.64 1.88
CA VAL A 34 14.80 -20.39 2.08
C VAL A 34 15.03 -19.59 3.37
N PRO A 35 16.02 -19.96 4.20
CA PRO A 35 16.38 -19.21 5.38
C PRO A 35 16.82 -17.79 5.03
N LEU A 36 16.31 -16.79 5.75
CA LEU A 36 16.75 -15.41 5.64
C LEU A 36 18.14 -15.22 6.25
N SER A 37 19.03 -14.55 5.53
CA SER A 37 20.32 -14.12 6.08
C SER A 37 20.13 -12.80 6.81
N TYR A 38 20.42 -12.76 8.11
CA TYR A 38 20.31 -11.56 8.93
C TYR A 38 21.45 -11.45 9.95
N PHE A 39 21.65 -10.26 10.48
CA PHE A 39 22.55 -10.00 11.60
C PHE A 39 21.98 -8.90 12.51
N GLY A 40 22.40 -8.90 13.77
CA GLY A 40 22.07 -7.86 14.73
C GLY A 40 23.18 -6.82 14.83
N THR A 41 22.82 -5.58 15.05
CA THR A 41 23.74 -4.48 15.37
C THR A 41 23.03 -3.44 16.21
N ASP A 42 23.81 -2.61 16.91
CA ASP A 42 23.26 -1.48 17.67
C ASP A 42 23.64 -0.17 16.98
N PHE A 43 22.67 0.73 16.89
CA PHE A 43 22.89 2.09 16.42
C PHE A 43 22.65 3.08 17.55
N ASP A 44 23.54 4.03 17.74
CA ASP A 44 23.25 5.19 18.54
C ASP A 44 22.16 6.05 17.91
N VAL A 45 21.35 6.71 18.75
CA VAL A 45 20.19 7.49 18.28
C VAL A 45 20.62 8.63 17.35
N HIS A 46 21.73 9.32 17.65
CA HIS A 46 22.25 10.37 16.78
C HIS A 46 22.65 9.83 15.41
N GLY A 47 23.32 8.68 15.37
CA GLY A 47 23.68 7.99 14.12
C GLY A 47 22.46 7.53 13.31
N LEU A 48 21.37 7.08 13.98
CA LEU A 48 20.11 6.75 13.30
C LEU A 48 19.48 7.99 12.66
N VAL A 49 19.40 9.11 13.40
CA VAL A 49 18.80 10.35 12.87
C VAL A 49 19.62 10.89 11.69
N ARG A 50 20.95 10.88 11.77
CA ARG A 50 21.83 11.25 10.66
C ARG A 50 21.53 10.39 9.42
N ARG A 51 21.51 9.06 9.59
CA ARG A 51 21.25 8.12 8.46
C ARG A 51 19.86 8.29 7.85
N LEU A 52 18.86 8.69 8.66
CA LEU A 52 17.52 9.02 8.17
C LEU A 52 17.53 10.30 7.33
N ASN A 53 18.26 11.33 7.79
CA ASN A 53 18.37 12.59 7.07
C ASN A 53 19.22 12.49 5.79
N ASP A 54 20.23 11.61 5.78
CA ASP A 54 21.10 11.32 4.63
C ASP A 54 20.47 10.29 3.67
N GLU A 55 19.23 9.83 3.94
CA GLU A 55 18.53 8.80 3.16
C GLU A 55 19.31 7.46 3.04
N GLU A 56 20.20 7.17 3.98
CA GLU A 56 20.84 5.85 4.13
C GLU A 56 19.88 4.83 4.75
N ILE A 57 18.99 5.29 5.65
CA ILE A 57 17.84 4.54 6.17
C ILE A 57 16.57 5.16 5.61
N ILE A 58 15.80 4.36 4.89
CA ILE A 58 14.58 4.77 4.20
C ILE A 58 13.39 4.28 5.01
N VAL A 59 12.59 5.21 5.51
CA VAL A 59 11.27 4.90 6.07
C VAL A 59 10.27 4.97 4.93
N PRO A 60 9.63 3.83 4.55
CA PRO A 60 8.62 3.84 3.50
C PRO A 60 7.54 4.87 3.77
N SER A 61 7.19 5.60 2.74
CA SER A 61 6.25 6.71 2.81
C SER A 61 5.11 6.41 1.83
N PHE A 62 3.84 6.53 2.27
CA PHE A 62 2.66 6.11 1.51
C PHE A 62 1.64 7.26 1.32
N ASP A 63 2.03 8.52 1.59
CA ASP A 63 1.14 9.68 1.41
C ASP A 63 1.24 10.17 -0.03
N PRO A 64 0.13 10.16 -0.79
CA PRO A 64 0.11 10.62 -2.17
C PRO A 64 0.27 12.14 -2.31
N ASP A 65 0.03 12.90 -1.25
CA ASP A 65 -0.03 14.37 -1.30
C ASP A 65 1.29 15.06 -0.92
N VAL A 66 2.32 14.31 -0.53
CA VAL A 66 3.63 14.89 -0.16
C VAL A 66 4.63 14.73 -1.30
N ASP A 67 4.80 15.82 -2.06
CA ASP A 67 5.87 16.01 -3.02
C ASP A 67 7.16 16.36 -2.25
N THR A 68 7.95 15.35 -1.88
CA THR A 68 9.17 15.53 -1.08
C THR A 68 10.42 15.64 -1.94
N GLY A 69 10.40 16.08 -3.18
CA GLY A 69 11.61 16.39 -3.99
C GLY A 69 12.78 15.38 -3.93
N SER A 70 12.62 14.28 -3.20
CA SER A 70 13.54 13.15 -3.11
C SER A 70 13.12 12.05 -4.09
N SER A 71 14.06 11.27 -4.57
CA SER A 71 13.82 10.21 -5.57
C SER A 71 12.86 9.08 -5.12
N ILE A 72 12.24 9.24 -3.94
CA ILE A 72 11.26 8.31 -3.33
C ILE A 72 9.95 9.09 -3.09
N GLU A 73 9.44 9.68 -4.16
CA GLU A 73 8.20 10.45 -4.13
C GLU A 73 6.98 9.54 -3.90
N GLY A 74 6.14 9.91 -2.94
CA GLY A 74 4.76 9.45 -2.88
C GLY A 74 4.42 8.27 -1.96
N PHE A 75 5.21 7.98 -0.92
CA PHE A 75 4.97 6.83 -0.05
C PHE A 75 5.00 7.16 1.44
N GLN A 76 4.23 8.15 1.88
CA GLN A 76 4.09 8.39 3.32
C GLN A 76 2.87 7.67 3.87
N ARG A 77 3.10 6.65 4.71
CA ARG A 77 2.08 6.20 5.65
C ARG A 77 1.77 7.37 6.57
N ARG A 78 0.49 7.70 6.76
CA ARG A 78 0.10 8.66 7.81
C ARG A 78 0.81 8.28 9.10
N PHE A 79 1.50 9.24 9.71
CA PHE A 79 2.08 9.07 11.02
C PHE A 79 0.94 8.76 12.01
N VAL A 80 0.92 7.54 12.56
CA VAL A 80 -0.25 7.01 13.30
C VAL A 80 -0.11 7.25 14.80
N TRP A 81 1.13 7.42 15.30
CA TRP A 81 1.34 7.67 16.71
C TRP A 81 0.69 8.97 17.12
N LYS A 82 -0.12 8.89 18.17
CA LYS A 82 -0.67 10.06 18.85
C LYS A 82 0.46 10.80 19.59
N ARG A 83 0.28 12.07 19.79
CA ARG A 83 1.27 12.93 20.43
C ARG A 83 1.85 12.32 21.71
N TYR A 84 1.02 11.82 22.61
CA TYR A 84 1.46 11.22 23.86
C TYR A 84 2.38 10.00 23.68
N GLN A 85 2.23 9.24 22.58
CA GLN A 85 3.08 8.07 22.28
C GLN A 85 4.48 8.51 21.86
N MET A 86 4.57 9.59 21.07
CA MET A 86 5.84 10.21 20.69
C MET A 86 6.57 10.73 21.92
N ASP A 87 5.87 11.51 22.74
CA ASP A 87 6.41 12.11 23.95
C ASP A 87 6.94 11.02 24.90
N ARG A 88 6.16 9.96 25.16
CA ARG A 88 6.55 8.83 25.99
C ARG A 88 7.75 8.05 25.44
N PHE A 89 7.88 7.95 24.14
CA PHE A 89 9.03 7.29 23.52
C PHE A 89 10.31 8.12 23.74
N ILE A 90 10.28 9.43 23.52
CA ILE A 90 11.43 10.32 23.81
C ILE A 90 11.77 10.32 25.31
N GLU A 91 10.77 10.39 26.18
CA GLU A 91 10.95 10.27 27.63
C GLU A 91 11.65 8.96 28.01
N SER A 92 11.22 7.83 27.43
CA SER A 92 11.84 6.53 27.72
C SER A 92 13.33 6.51 27.36
N LEU A 93 13.73 7.14 26.25
CA LEU A 93 15.14 7.24 25.86
C LEU A 93 15.94 8.15 26.80
N LEU A 94 15.37 9.29 27.22
CA LEU A 94 16.00 10.22 28.16
C LEU A 94 16.15 9.61 29.56
N LEU A 95 15.24 8.69 29.94
CA LEU A 95 15.30 7.94 31.21
C LEU A 95 16.07 6.61 31.08
N GLU A 96 16.71 6.37 29.92
CA GLU A 96 17.48 5.14 29.62
C GLU A 96 16.67 3.85 29.79
N TYR A 97 15.33 3.92 29.54
CA TYR A 97 14.50 2.72 29.55
C TYR A 97 14.71 1.91 28.26
N PRO A 98 14.69 0.57 28.35
CA PRO A 98 14.81 -0.27 27.18
C PRO A 98 13.61 -0.04 26.23
N VAL A 99 13.91 0.18 24.96
CA VAL A 99 12.92 0.35 23.91
C VAL A 99 12.97 -0.84 22.92
N PRO A 100 11.87 -1.21 22.27
CA PRO A 100 11.88 -2.24 21.26
C PRO A 100 12.86 -1.90 20.13
N GLY A 101 13.58 -2.91 19.63
CA GLY A 101 14.48 -2.78 18.49
C GLY A 101 13.75 -2.49 17.18
N ILE A 102 14.52 -2.30 16.11
CA ILE A 102 14.01 -2.04 14.76
C ILE A 102 14.40 -3.17 13.81
N PHE A 103 13.61 -3.35 12.73
CA PHE A 103 13.93 -4.28 11.66
C PHE A 103 14.18 -3.52 10.36
N LEU A 104 15.28 -3.84 9.71
CA LEU A 104 15.74 -3.21 8.49
C LEU A 104 16.00 -4.27 7.41
N VAL A 105 15.83 -3.91 6.14
CA VAL A 105 16.35 -4.69 5.00
C VAL A 105 17.45 -3.92 4.32
N GLN A 106 18.64 -4.50 4.24
CA GLN A 106 19.74 -3.93 3.47
C GLN A 106 19.55 -4.22 1.98
N GLN A 107 19.35 -3.19 1.20
CA GLN A 107 19.20 -3.25 -0.26
C GLN A 107 20.57 -3.43 -0.96
N PRO A 108 20.58 -3.81 -2.26
CA PRO A 108 21.83 -3.99 -3.03
C PRO A 108 22.71 -2.73 -3.07
N ASP A 109 22.11 -1.54 -3.09
CA ASP A 109 22.78 -0.24 -3.05
C ASP A 109 23.29 0.16 -1.65
N LYS A 110 23.17 -0.73 -0.67
CA LYS A 110 23.53 -0.57 0.75
C LYS A 110 22.61 0.33 1.57
N LYS A 111 21.60 0.93 0.98
CA LYS A 111 20.55 1.59 1.73
C LYS A 111 19.74 0.58 2.56
N MET A 112 19.12 1.04 3.62
CA MET A 112 18.37 0.18 4.54
C MET A 112 16.90 0.60 4.55
N LEU A 113 16.01 -0.31 4.15
CA LEU A 113 14.57 -0.10 4.20
C LEU A 113 14.03 -0.52 5.57
N VAL A 114 13.22 0.32 6.20
CA VAL A 114 12.61 0.04 7.50
C VAL A 114 11.43 -0.92 7.35
N LEU A 115 11.51 -2.10 7.97
CA LEU A 115 10.42 -3.07 8.05
C LEU A 115 9.52 -2.82 9.29
N ASP A 116 10.16 -2.64 10.46
CA ASP A 116 9.48 -2.27 11.71
C ASP A 116 10.27 -1.19 12.43
N GLY A 117 9.55 -0.39 13.23
CA GLY A 117 10.11 0.76 13.94
C GLY A 117 9.90 2.10 13.23
N GLN A 118 9.13 2.17 12.17
CA GLN A 118 8.86 3.40 11.40
C GLN A 118 8.43 4.58 12.30
N GLN A 119 7.47 4.34 13.22
CA GLN A 119 6.97 5.38 14.11
C GLN A 119 8.05 5.91 15.06
N ARG A 120 8.90 5.00 15.59
CA ARG A 120 10.03 5.35 16.43
C ARG A 120 11.05 6.23 15.69
N LEU A 121 11.44 5.79 14.49
CA LEU A 121 12.43 6.52 13.68
C LEU A 121 11.92 7.89 13.22
N ARG A 122 10.65 7.97 12.79
CA ARG A 122 10.03 9.26 12.45
C ARG A 122 9.88 10.17 13.66
N THR A 123 9.59 9.64 14.86
CA THR A 123 9.55 10.43 16.09
C THR A 123 10.91 11.02 16.40
N LEU A 124 11.99 10.23 16.29
CA LEU A 124 13.36 10.74 16.46
C LEU A 124 13.67 11.85 15.47
N GLN A 125 13.42 11.63 14.19
CA GLN A 125 13.67 12.62 13.13
C GLN A 125 12.95 13.95 13.42
N GLN A 126 11.66 13.87 13.80
CA GLN A 126 10.85 15.05 14.13
C GLN A 126 11.34 15.76 15.40
N PHE A 127 11.72 15.00 16.44
CA PHE A 127 12.19 15.60 17.70
C PHE A 127 13.54 16.30 17.51
N TYR A 128 14.50 15.69 16.81
CA TYR A 128 15.79 16.30 16.48
C TYR A 128 15.66 17.52 15.57
N GLY A 129 14.65 17.56 14.72
CA GLY A 129 14.33 18.72 13.90
C GLY A 129 13.50 19.80 14.60
N ASP A 130 13.14 19.61 15.87
CA ASP A 130 12.23 20.46 16.65
C ASP A 130 10.87 20.71 15.98
N LYS A 131 10.46 19.87 15.02
CA LYS A 131 9.25 20.06 14.20
C LYS A 131 8.45 18.77 14.04
N LEU A 132 7.14 18.91 14.12
CA LEU A 132 6.18 17.88 13.71
C LEU A 132 5.93 17.91 12.19
N LEU A 133 5.26 16.90 11.66
CA LEU A 133 4.89 16.83 10.24
C LEU A 133 4.02 18.00 9.78
N ASP A 134 3.18 18.56 10.66
CA ASP A 134 2.37 19.75 10.40
C ASP A 134 3.15 21.07 10.54
N SER A 135 4.48 20.99 10.63
CA SER A 135 5.39 22.13 10.82
C SER A 135 5.27 22.85 12.17
N THR A 136 4.43 22.37 13.10
CA THR A 136 4.39 22.91 14.47
C THR A 136 5.61 22.47 15.27
N THR A 137 5.97 23.22 16.31
CA THR A 137 7.14 22.89 17.14
C THR A 137 6.92 21.62 17.97
N PHE A 138 7.87 20.69 17.91
CA PHE A 138 7.84 19.49 18.74
C PHE A 138 8.30 19.77 20.17
N ARG A 139 7.39 20.13 21.07
CA ARG A 139 7.65 20.31 22.52
C ARG A 139 7.05 19.17 23.30
N LEU A 140 7.83 18.49 24.15
CA LEU A 140 7.33 17.43 25.01
C LEU A 140 6.17 17.92 25.88
N SER A 141 5.07 17.18 25.93
CA SER A 141 3.84 17.59 26.61
C SER A 141 3.31 16.55 27.59
N SER A 142 3.35 15.28 27.21
CA SER A 142 2.81 14.14 27.99
C SER A 142 3.92 13.35 28.66
N VAL A 143 4.77 14.05 29.39
CA VAL A 143 5.99 13.55 30.06
C VAL A 143 6.05 14.06 31.50
N GLU A 144 7.05 13.62 32.28
CA GLU A 144 7.35 14.16 33.60
C GLU A 144 7.58 15.69 33.56
N ASP A 145 7.23 16.37 34.65
CA ASP A 145 7.27 17.86 34.73
C ASP A 145 8.65 18.43 34.37
N ALA A 146 9.73 17.72 34.71
CA ALA A 146 11.11 18.16 34.43
C ALA A 146 11.42 18.22 32.91
N LEU A 147 10.71 17.46 32.08
CA LEU A 147 10.90 17.38 30.64
C LEU A 147 9.85 18.19 29.85
N LYS A 148 8.80 18.63 30.55
CA LYS A 148 7.64 19.27 29.92
C LYS A 148 7.99 20.60 29.25
N GLY A 149 7.58 20.76 28.02
CA GLY A 149 7.81 21.98 27.23
C GLY A 149 9.17 22.01 26.52
N LEU A 150 10.07 21.06 26.77
CA LEU A 150 11.38 21.02 26.12
C LEU A 150 11.26 20.53 24.67
N THR A 151 12.04 21.14 23.79
CA THR A 151 12.40 20.64 22.46
C THR A 151 13.77 19.95 22.54
N TYR A 152 14.23 19.31 21.45
CA TYR A 152 15.61 18.80 21.40
C TYR A 152 16.64 19.94 21.62
N SER A 153 16.41 21.11 20.99
CA SER A 153 17.29 22.27 21.15
C SER A 153 17.35 22.79 22.60
N ASP A 154 16.25 22.69 23.34
CA ASP A 154 16.14 23.14 24.73
C ASP A 154 16.79 22.17 25.77
N LEU A 155 17.11 20.92 25.33
CA LEU A 155 17.76 19.95 26.22
C LEU A 155 19.13 20.46 26.70
N ASN A 156 19.44 20.25 27.98
CA ASN A 156 20.77 20.53 28.49
C ASN A 156 21.83 19.58 27.91
N PRO A 157 23.13 19.88 28.00
CA PRO A 157 24.20 19.07 27.44
C PRO A 157 24.27 17.63 27.92
N GLU A 158 23.82 17.35 29.15
CA GLU A 158 23.78 16.01 29.72
C GLU A 158 22.65 15.19 29.08
N MET A 159 21.43 15.73 29.05
CA MET A 159 20.27 15.11 28.40
C MET A 159 20.53 14.84 26.91
N LYS A 160 21.17 15.80 26.22
CA LYS A 160 21.56 15.57 24.78
C LYS A 160 22.51 14.39 24.68
N ARG A 161 23.55 14.32 25.51
CA ARG A 161 24.49 13.19 25.49
C ARG A 161 23.80 11.85 25.80
N THR A 162 22.90 11.84 26.78
CA THR A 162 22.13 10.64 27.11
C THR A 162 21.32 10.17 25.93
N LEU A 163 20.53 11.06 25.29
CA LEU A 163 19.72 10.72 24.13
C LEU A 163 20.57 10.30 22.93
N ASP A 164 21.61 11.06 22.61
CA ASP A 164 22.47 10.85 21.43
C ASP A 164 23.19 9.50 21.50
N ASN A 165 23.64 9.09 22.70
CA ASN A 165 24.40 7.86 22.91
C ASN A 165 23.53 6.65 23.32
N THR A 166 22.23 6.82 23.47
CA THR A 166 21.34 5.68 23.70
C THR A 166 21.33 4.77 22.46
N PHE A 167 21.45 3.46 22.69
CA PHE A 167 21.47 2.48 21.61
C PHE A 167 20.07 1.91 21.34
N ILE A 168 19.78 1.75 20.07
CA ILE A 168 18.61 1.02 19.59
C ILE A 168 19.12 -0.21 18.82
N HIS A 169 18.70 -1.40 19.25
CA HIS A 169 19.04 -2.64 18.59
C HIS A 169 18.34 -2.74 17.22
N ALA A 170 19.08 -3.14 16.19
CA ALA A 170 18.56 -3.36 14.85
C ALA A 170 18.86 -4.79 14.37
N ILE A 171 17.85 -5.44 13.83
CA ILE A 171 18.00 -6.68 13.06
C ILE A 171 18.00 -6.28 11.60
N ILE A 172 19.10 -6.58 10.91
CA ILE A 172 19.28 -6.25 9.49
C ILE A 172 19.20 -7.52 8.67
N VAL A 173 18.16 -7.63 7.85
CA VAL A 173 17.98 -8.71 6.88
C VAL A 173 18.66 -8.32 5.57
N ARG A 174 19.44 -9.20 4.99
CA ARG A 174 20.05 -8.98 3.69
C ARG A 174 19.02 -9.25 2.59
N TYR A 175 18.85 -8.30 1.70
CA TYR A 175 18.03 -8.52 0.51
C TYR A 175 18.71 -9.50 -0.43
N ASP A 176 17.99 -10.56 -0.78
CA ASP A 176 18.33 -11.44 -1.87
C ASP A 176 17.49 -11.02 -3.08
N PRO A 177 18.11 -10.59 -4.21
CA PRO A 177 17.39 -10.10 -5.38
C PRO A 177 16.69 -11.21 -6.18
N THR A 178 16.73 -12.45 -5.71
CA THR A 178 15.95 -13.53 -6.32
C THR A 178 14.46 -13.38 -6.01
N PRO A 179 13.56 -13.93 -6.86
CA PRO A 179 12.12 -13.97 -6.58
C PRO A 179 11.79 -14.58 -5.22
N GLU A 180 12.53 -15.62 -4.82
CA GLU A 180 12.39 -16.29 -3.52
C GLU A 180 12.82 -15.38 -2.37
N GLY A 181 13.89 -14.59 -2.56
CA GLY A 181 14.36 -13.62 -1.58
C GLY A 181 13.32 -12.51 -1.32
N ALA A 182 12.75 -11.96 -2.38
CA ALA A 182 11.68 -10.97 -2.28
C ALA A 182 10.43 -11.55 -1.58
N LYS A 183 10.04 -12.79 -1.91
CA LYS A 183 8.94 -13.52 -1.26
C LYS A 183 9.20 -13.68 0.24
N ASN A 184 10.40 -14.09 0.63
CA ASN A 184 10.77 -14.29 2.04
C ASN A 184 10.74 -12.98 2.84
N ILE A 185 11.18 -11.86 2.26
CA ILE A 185 11.10 -10.55 2.89
C ILE A 185 9.65 -10.10 3.03
N TYR A 186 8.82 -10.32 2.01
CA TYR A 186 7.38 -10.03 2.08
C TYR A 186 6.72 -10.80 3.23
N GLN A 187 7.01 -12.09 3.40
CA GLN A 187 6.50 -12.91 4.49
C GLN A 187 7.00 -12.45 5.87
N LEU A 188 8.28 -12.04 5.95
CA LEU A 188 8.81 -11.47 7.19
C LEU A 188 8.04 -10.20 7.58
N PHE A 189 7.76 -9.32 6.61
CA PHE A 189 6.92 -8.14 6.82
C PHE A 189 5.54 -8.50 7.38
N GLU A 190 4.85 -9.46 6.74
CA GLU A 190 3.54 -9.92 7.22
C GLU A 190 3.59 -10.40 8.68
N ARG A 191 4.64 -11.15 9.05
CA ARG A 191 4.80 -11.68 10.42
C ARG A 191 5.14 -10.60 11.44
N LEU A 192 6.01 -9.65 11.11
CA LEU A 192 6.37 -8.54 11.99
C LEU A 192 5.18 -7.60 12.25
N ASN A 193 4.28 -7.48 11.27
CA ASN A 193 3.09 -6.65 11.37
C ASN A 193 2.01 -7.17 12.34
N THR A 194 2.14 -8.35 12.93
CA THR A 194 1.10 -8.95 13.80
C THR A 194 0.93 -8.24 15.15
N GLY A 195 1.79 -7.29 15.51
CA GLY A 195 1.82 -6.66 16.85
C GLY A 195 1.50 -5.16 16.92
N GLY A 196 1.06 -4.52 15.82
CA GLY A 196 0.85 -3.06 15.78
C GLY A 196 -0.15 -2.60 14.73
N THR A 197 0.02 -1.37 14.22
CA THR A 197 -0.72 -0.90 13.03
C THR A 197 -0.20 -1.61 11.79
N ASN A 198 -0.92 -2.63 11.35
CA ASN A 198 -0.52 -3.53 10.26
C ASN A 198 -0.40 -2.79 8.92
N LEU A 199 0.66 -3.10 8.15
CA LEU A 199 0.75 -2.73 6.74
C LEU A 199 -0.18 -3.61 5.91
N TYR A 200 -0.86 -3.03 4.92
CA TYR A 200 -1.61 -3.80 3.95
C TYR A 200 -0.69 -4.41 2.89
N PRO A 201 -1.09 -5.50 2.23
CA PRO A 201 -0.29 -6.17 1.22
C PRO A 201 0.29 -5.23 0.16
N GLN A 202 -0.48 -4.25 -0.31
CA GLN A 202 -0.02 -3.31 -1.32
C GLN A 202 1.03 -2.32 -0.78
N GLU A 203 0.93 -1.91 0.47
CA GLU A 203 1.94 -1.06 1.11
C GLU A 203 3.29 -1.79 1.17
N ILE A 204 3.27 -3.09 1.48
CA ILE A 204 4.47 -3.94 1.50
C ILE A 204 5.06 -4.06 0.09
N ARG A 205 4.22 -4.33 -0.93
CA ARG A 205 4.65 -4.46 -2.33
C ARG A 205 5.34 -3.20 -2.82
N VAL A 206 4.72 -2.06 -2.57
CA VAL A 206 5.27 -0.77 -2.99
C VAL A 206 6.64 -0.51 -2.35
N ALA A 207 6.83 -0.87 -1.08
CA ALA A 207 8.11 -0.72 -0.40
C ALA A 207 9.21 -1.67 -0.94
N LEU A 208 8.84 -2.91 -1.31
CA LEU A 208 9.80 -3.93 -1.75
C LEU A 208 10.15 -3.84 -3.25
N TYR A 209 9.15 -3.54 -4.09
CA TYR A 209 9.28 -3.55 -5.55
C TYR A 209 9.32 -2.12 -6.12
N MET A 210 9.99 -1.19 -5.42
CA MET A 210 10.14 0.18 -5.93
C MET A 210 10.76 0.16 -7.34
N GLY A 211 10.11 0.83 -8.31
CA GLY A 211 10.53 0.86 -9.69
C GLY A 211 9.53 1.62 -10.56
N ASP A 212 9.75 1.59 -11.87
CA ASP A 212 8.94 2.35 -12.83
C ASP A 212 7.50 1.85 -12.90
N LEU A 213 7.26 0.54 -12.71
CA LEU A 213 5.90 0.00 -12.69
C LEU A 213 5.08 0.54 -11.51
N VAL A 214 5.68 0.63 -10.32
CA VAL A 214 5.00 1.17 -9.13
C VAL A 214 4.68 2.66 -9.33
N ARG A 215 5.61 3.44 -9.94
CA ARG A 215 5.35 4.84 -10.32
C ARG A 215 4.21 4.95 -11.32
N LEU A 216 4.22 4.11 -12.34
CA LEU A 216 3.15 4.06 -13.35
C LEU A 216 1.80 3.74 -12.72
N ILE A 217 1.71 2.74 -11.83
CA ILE A 217 0.47 2.40 -11.11
C ILE A 217 -0.05 3.60 -10.31
N ARG A 218 0.83 4.33 -9.62
CA ARG A 218 0.47 5.55 -8.90
C ARG A 218 -0.09 6.61 -9.86
N ASP A 219 0.57 6.83 -10.99
CA ASP A 219 0.16 7.83 -11.97
C ASP A 219 -1.21 7.45 -12.59
N LEU A 220 -1.39 6.19 -12.98
CA LEU A 220 -2.68 5.66 -13.45
C LEU A 220 -3.80 5.83 -12.42
N ASN A 221 -3.47 5.68 -11.14
CA ASN A 221 -4.43 5.84 -10.04
C ASN A 221 -4.98 7.27 -9.93
N THR A 222 -4.35 8.27 -10.54
CA THR A 222 -4.84 9.67 -10.59
C THR A 222 -5.79 9.95 -11.76
N ASN A 223 -5.97 9.00 -12.69
CA ASN A 223 -6.84 9.17 -13.84
C ASN A 223 -8.28 9.53 -13.42
N SER A 224 -8.87 10.57 -14.03
CA SER A 224 -10.17 11.13 -13.64
C SER A 224 -11.32 10.14 -13.75
N ASP A 225 -11.36 9.32 -14.83
CA ASP A 225 -12.41 8.34 -15.03
C ASP A 225 -12.28 7.18 -14.03
N TRP A 226 -11.05 6.75 -13.75
CA TRP A 226 -10.78 5.79 -12.70
C TRP A 226 -11.22 6.33 -11.33
N ARG A 227 -10.92 7.60 -11.02
CA ARG A 227 -11.38 8.24 -9.76
C ARG A 227 -12.91 8.33 -9.68
N LEU A 228 -13.60 8.57 -10.81
CA LEU A 228 -15.06 8.54 -10.85
C LEU A 228 -15.60 7.14 -10.50
N LEU A 229 -14.97 6.09 -11.01
CA LEU A 229 -15.37 4.70 -10.80
C LEU A 229 -15.04 4.19 -9.38
N TYR A 230 -13.84 4.46 -8.90
CA TYR A 230 -13.40 4.01 -7.57
C TYR A 230 -13.94 4.90 -6.46
N GLY A 231 -13.86 6.21 -6.61
CA GLY A 231 -14.20 7.22 -5.61
C GLY A 231 -12.97 7.88 -4.99
N LYS A 232 -13.05 8.22 -3.70
CA LYS A 232 -11.95 8.85 -2.95
C LYS A 232 -10.70 7.95 -2.95
N GLN A 233 -9.54 8.59 -2.99
CA GLN A 233 -8.25 7.88 -2.91
C GLN A 233 -8.13 7.10 -1.59
N SER A 234 -7.58 5.89 -1.67
CA SER A 234 -7.42 5.03 -0.51
C SER A 234 -6.18 5.40 0.29
N ASP A 235 -6.36 5.69 1.58
CA ASP A 235 -5.25 5.92 2.51
C ASP A 235 -4.36 4.66 2.70
N ARG A 236 -4.80 3.49 2.18
CA ARG A 236 -4.15 2.18 2.34
C ARG A 236 -3.79 1.53 1.01
N LEU A 237 -3.69 2.33 -0.07
CA LEU A 237 -3.32 1.91 -1.43
C LEU A 237 -4.20 0.80 -2.03
N LYS A 238 -5.42 0.57 -1.55
CA LYS A 238 -6.33 -0.45 -2.10
C LYS A 238 -6.70 -0.17 -3.56
N ASP A 239 -6.86 1.10 -3.91
CA ASP A 239 -7.11 1.55 -5.28
C ASP A 239 -5.92 1.25 -6.21
N GLN A 240 -4.68 1.44 -5.73
CA GLN A 240 -3.48 1.08 -6.47
C GLN A 240 -3.33 -0.45 -6.62
N GLU A 241 -3.76 -1.23 -5.61
CA GLU A 241 -3.79 -2.68 -5.74
C GLU A 241 -4.75 -3.13 -6.85
N LEU A 242 -5.91 -2.48 -6.99
CA LEU A 242 -6.84 -2.79 -8.07
C LEU A 242 -6.27 -2.45 -9.46
N VAL A 243 -5.52 -1.36 -9.59
CA VAL A 243 -4.78 -1.05 -10.82
C VAL A 243 -3.73 -2.14 -11.09
N LEU A 244 -2.97 -2.55 -10.09
CA LEU A 244 -2.01 -3.66 -10.21
C LEU A 244 -2.69 -4.96 -10.64
N ARG A 245 -3.81 -5.32 -10.01
CA ARG A 245 -4.59 -6.53 -10.34
C ARG A 245 -5.05 -6.51 -11.80
N PHE A 246 -5.57 -5.38 -12.26
CA PHE A 246 -5.95 -5.20 -13.66
C PHE A 246 -4.80 -5.47 -14.61
N LEU A 247 -3.62 -4.87 -14.37
CA LEU A 247 -2.44 -5.06 -15.21
C LEU A 247 -1.95 -6.52 -15.18
N ALA A 248 -1.87 -7.12 -14.00
CA ALA A 248 -1.43 -8.49 -13.83
C ALA A 248 -2.36 -9.48 -14.53
N PHE A 249 -3.67 -9.33 -14.40
CA PHE A 249 -4.63 -10.18 -15.11
C PHE A 249 -4.71 -9.88 -16.61
N LEU A 250 -4.47 -8.66 -17.04
CA LEU A 250 -4.45 -8.33 -18.48
C LEU A 250 -3.24 -8.94 -19.17
N PHE A 251 -2.04 -8.81 -18.58
CA PHE A 251 -0.80 -9.22 -19.25
C PHE A 251 -0.31 -10.63 -18.88
N SER A 252 -0.70 -11.15 -17.71
CA SER A 252 -0.14 -12.40 -17.17
C SER A 252 -1.17 -13.39 -16.62
N THR A 253 -2.45 -13.33 -17.03
CA THR A 253 -3.51 -14.27 -16.57
C THR A 253 -3.09 -15.74 -16.70
N HIS A 254 -2.35 -16.09 -17.76
CA HIS A 254 -1.88 -17.45 -17.99
C HIS A 254 -0.92 -17.99 -16.94
N LYS A 255 -0.27 -17.09 -16.16
CA LYS A 255 0.62 -17.43 -15.05
C LYS A 255 -0.13 -17.53 -13.71
N TYR A 256 -1.44 -17.19 -13.69
CA TYR A 256 -2.17 -17.11 -12.43
C TYR A 256 -2.24 -18.48 -11.72
N LYS A 257 -1.75 -18.49 -10.50
CA LYS A 257 -1.91 -19.56 -9.51
C LYS A 257 -2.15 -18.94 -8.14
N ARG A 258 -2.87 -19.65 -7.29
CA ARG A 258 -3.04 -19.25 -5.88
C ARG A 258 -1.70 -19.30 -5.14
N PRO A 259 -1.49 -18.43 -4.13
CA PRO A 259 -2.37 -17.34 -3.72
C PRO A 259 -2.24 -16.10 -4.60
N LEU A 260 -3.32 -15.29 -4.73
CA LEU A 260 -3.34 -14.06 -5.52
C LEU A 260 -2.19 -13.10 -5.12
N LYS A 261 -1.91 -13.01 -3.83
CA LYS A 261 -0.81 -12.16 -3.33
C LYS A 261 0.55 -12.52 -3.94
N GLN A 262 0.84 -13.81 -4.14
CA GLN A 262 2.09 -14.24 -4.78
C GLN A 262 2.10 -13.88 -6.26
N PHE A 263 1.00 -14.11 -6.98
CA PHE A 263 0.87 -13.72 -8.38
C PHE A 263 1.12 -12.22 -8.61
N LEU A 264 0.61 -11.36 -7.72
CA LEU A 264 0.85 -9.91 -7.81
C LEU A 264 2.30 -9.55 -7.46
N ASN A 265 2.92 -10.24 -6.51
CA ASN A 265 4.33 -10.06 -6.17
C ASN A 265 5.23 -10.47 -7.34
N ASP A 266 4.96 -11.62 -7.96
CA ASP A 266 5.70 -12.12 -9.11
C ASP A 266 5.57 -11.17 -10.31
N PHE A 267 4.36 -10.67 -10.58
CA PHE A 267 4.12 -9.70 -11.64
C PHE A 267 4.92 -8.39 -11.42
N LEU A 268 4.94 -7.86 -10.19
CA LEU A 268 5.74 -6.68 -9.86
C LEU A 268 7.24 -6.94 -9.98
N GLY A 269 7.70 -8.11 -9.55
CA GLY A 269 9.11 -8.51 -9.66
C GLY A 269 9.55 -8.68 -11.12
N ASP A 270 8.73 -9.36 -11.95
CA ASP A 270 9.02 -9.59 -13.37
C ASP A 270 9.06 -8.30 -14.21
N HIS A 271 8.36 -7.25 -13.76
CA HIS A 271 8.15 -6.02 -14.52
C HIS A 271 8.55 -4.74 -13.75
N GLN A 272 9.44 -4.85 -12.76
CA GLN A 272 9.76 -3.76 -11.82
C GLN A 272 10.09 -2.43 -12.51
N ASN A 273 10.91 -2.47 -13.59
CA ASN A 273 11.26 -1.30 -14.40
C ASN A 273 10.63 -1.38 -15.80
N LEU A 274 9.40 -1.88 -15.85
CA LEU A 274 8.60 -2.06 -17.08
C LEU A 274 9.19 -3.09 -18.06
N GLU A 275 10.02 -4.04 -17.59
CA GLU A 275 10.55 -5.11 -18.43
C GLU A 275 9.39 -5.86 -19.15
N GLY A 276 9.42 -5.87 -20.47
CA GLY A 276 8.38 -6.51 -21.29
C GLY A 276 7.02 -5.80 -21.35
N LEU A 277 6.89 -4.61 -20.72
CA LEU A 277 5.72 -3.75 -20.80
C LEU A 277 6.06 -2.44 -21.53
N ASP A 278 5.20 -2.06 -22.45
CA ASP A 278 5.25 -0.75 -23.12
C ASP A 278 4.42 0.25 -22.29
N LYS A 279 5.08 1.27 -21.73
CA LYS A 279 4.45 2.26 -20.87
C LYS A 279 3.29 2.96 -21.55
N ASP A 280 3.48 3.46 -22.77
CA ASP A 280 2.48 4.25 -23.48
C ASP A 280 1.25 3.37 -23.81
N LYS A 281 1.48 2.10 -24.13
CA LYS A 281 0.42 1.13 -24.35
C LYS A 281 -0.35 0.83 -23.07
N VAL A 282 0.32 0.67 -21.95
CA VAL A 282 -0.31 0.46 -20.63
C VAL A 282 -1.17 1.67 -20.24
N GLU A 283 -0.63 2.88 -20.37
CA GLU A 283 -1.37 4.12 -20.11
C GLU A 283 -2.60 4.27 -21.01
N SER A 284 -2.42 4.02 -22.30
CA SER A 284 -3.49 4.11 -23.30
C SER A 284 -4.62 3.13 -23.00
N ILE A 285 -4.31 1.85 -22.77
CA ILE A 285 -5.35 0.82 -22.54
C ILE A 285 -6.08 1.06 -21.21
N PHE A 286 -5.37 1.48 -20.15
CA PHE A 286 -5.99 1.79 -18.87
C PHE A 286 -6.94 2.98 -19.00
N THR A 287 -6.49 4.07 -19.64
CA THR A 287 -7.28 5.30 -19.82
C THR A 287 -8.53 5.03 -20.67
N GLN A 288 -8.38 4.37 -21.82
CA GLN A 288 -9.51 4.04 -22.69
C GLN A 288 -10.51 3.11 -21.98
N THR A 289 -10.02 2.13 -21.23
CA THR A 289 -10.87 1.20 -20.48
C THR A 289 -11.67 1.93 -19.42
N SER A 290 -11.01 2.78 -18.62
CA SER A 290 -11.66 3.58 -17.57
C SER A 290 -12.70 4.54 -18.15
N GLU A 291 -12.37 5.25 -19.24
CA GLU A 291 -13.29 6.16 -19.94
C GLU A 291 -14.53 5.43 -20.45
N VAL A 292 -14.35 4.31 -21.14
CA VAL A 292 -15.45 3.52 -21.70
C VAL A 292 -16.38 2.99 -20.60
N ILE A 293 -15.83 2.52 -19.48
CA ILE A 293 -16.60 2.06 -18.34
C ILE A 293 -17.36 3.24 -17.70
N ALA A 294 -16.68 4.34 -17.42
CA ALA A 294 -17.29 5.51 -16.80
C ALA A 294 -18.46 6.06 -17.64
N ARG A 295 -18.27 6.16 -18.96
CA ARG A 295 -19.29 6.69 -19.88
C ARG A 295 -20.39 5.70 -20.22
N GLY A 296 -20.06 4.42 -20.37
CA GLY A 296 -21.00 3.40 -20.86
C GLY A 296 -21.76 2.66 -19.76
N ILE A 297 -21.11 2.45 -18.60
CA ILE A 297 -21.70 1.74 -17.46
C ILE A 297 -21.99 2.70 -16.30
N GLY A 298 -21.13 3.68 -16.08
CA GLY A 298 -21.28 4.70 -15.05
C GLY A 298 -20.51 4.42 -13.77
N GLU A 299 -20.52 5.37 -12.85
CA GLU A 299 -19.70 5.40 -11.61
C GLU A 299 -19.89 4.20 -10.67
N ARG A 300 -21.01 3.50 -10.78
CA ARG A 300 -21.31 2.31 -9.97
C ARG A 300 -20.89 0.99 -10.62
N ALA A 301 -20.13 1.03 -11.71
CA ALA A 301 -19.72 -0.16 -12.48
C ALA A 301 -19.01 -1.24 -11.65
N PHE A 302 -18.39 -0.87 -10.54
CA PHE A 302 -17.64 -1.77 -9.69
C PHE A 302 -18.31 -2.08 -8.35
N ARG A 303 -19.60 -1.73 -8.20
CA ARG A 303 -20.33 -1.87 -6.94
C ARG A 303 -21.60 -2.70 -7.11
N LEU A 304 -21.63 -3.86 -6.45
CA LEU A 304 -22.86 -4.64 -6.33
C LEU A 304 -23.81 -4.02 -5.27
N ARG A 305 -23.23 -3.42 -4.25
CA ARG A 305 -23.90 -2.68 -3.17
C ARG A 305 -23.22 -1.31 -3.00
N ASN A 306 -22.65 -1.03 -1.86
CA ASN A 306 -21.98 0.24 -1.56
C ASN A 306 -20.46 0.17 -1.78
N ALA A 307 -19.82 -0.93 -1.36
CA ALA A 307 -18.37 -1.14 -1.49
C ALA A 307 -17.97 -1.54 -2.91
N VAL A 308 -16.72 -1.24 -3.28
CA VAL A 308 -16.10 -1.71 -4.52
C VAL A 308 -15.81 -3.20 -4.40
N ASN A 309 -16.27 -3.99 -5.37
CA ASN A 309 -15.96 -5.42 -5.47
C ASN A 309 -14.73 -5.61 -6.36
N ALA A 310 -13.62 -6.06 -5.78
CA ALA A 310 -12.35 -6.23 -6.47
C ALA A 310 -12.44 -7.24 -7.63
N ALA A 311 -13.15 -8.36 -7.45
CA ALA A 311 -13.33 -9.38 -8.49
C ALA A 311 -14.16 -8.86 -9.68
N LEU A 312 -15.11 -7.97 -9.41
CA LEU A 312 -15.87 -7.28 -10.45
C LEU A 312 -14.99 -6.28 -11.22
N VAL A 313 -14.13 -5.53 -10.50
CA VAL A 313 -13.13 -4.64 -11.13
C VAL A 313 -12.25 -5.44 -12.08
N ASP A 314 -11.60 -6.52 -11.59
CA ASP A 314 -10.75 -7.39 -12.41
C ASP A 314 -11.46 -7.82 -13.70
N SER A 315 -12.69 -8.31 -13.55
CA SER A 315 -13.43 -8.92 -14.65
C SER A 315 -13.87 -7.91 -15.70
N VAL A 316 -14.47 -6.80 -15.25
CA VAL A 316 -15.00 -5.77 -16.15
C VAL A 316 -13.86 -5.02 -16.84
N MET A 317 -12.82 -4.63 -16.09
CA MET A 317 -11.65 -3.94 -16.66
C MET A 317 -10.95 -4.82 -17.71
N VAL A 318 -10.63 -6.08 -17.37
CA VAL A 318 -9.94 -6.98 -18.32
C VAL A 318 -10.82 -7.32 -19.51
N GLY A 319 -12.12 -7.58 -19.31
CA GLY A 319 -13.04 -7.90 -20.38
C GLY A 319 -13.19 -6.78 -21.41
N ILE A 320 -13.33 -5.53 -20.94
CA ILE A 320 -13.43 -4.34 -21.80
C ILE A 320 -12.08 -4.02 -22.45
N ALA A 321 -10.96 -4.11 -21.72
CA ALA A 321 -9.64 -3.90 -22.28
C ALA A 321 -9.36 -4.86 -23.45
N ARG A 322 -9.66 -6.16 -23.29
CA ARG A 322 -9.54 -7.14 -24.36
C ARG A 322 -10.42 -6.83 -25.56
N ARG A 323 -11.64 -6.33 -25.34
CA ARG A 323 -12.51 -5.91 -26.43
C ARG A 323 -11.94 -4.70 -27.20
N LEU A 324 -11.35 -3.73 -26.47
CA LEU A 324 -10.72 -2.55 -27.06
C LEU A 324 -9.50 -2.87 -27.94
N GLU A 325 -8.84 -4.02 -27.77
CA GLU A 325 -7.77 -4.48 -28.67
C GLU A 325 -8.27 -4.66 -30.11
N SER A 326 -9.59 -4.90 -30.32
CA SER A 326 -10.22 -5.01 -31.65
C SER A 326 -10.75 -3.67 -32.17
N GLY A 327 -10.51 -2.56 -31.47
CA GLY A 327 -10.94 -1.22 -31.86
C GLY A 327 -11.92 -0.58 -30.86
N PRO A 328 -12.27 0.70 -31.05
CA PRO A 328 -13.09 1.45 -30.11
C PRO A 328 -14.51 0.91 -30.00
N ILE A 329 -15.08 0.94 -28.77
CA ILE A 329 -16.49 0.64 -28.52
C ILE A 329 -17.31 1.89 -28.81
N LYS A 330 -18.18 1.85 -29.81
CA LYS A 330 -18.99 2.99 -30.27
C LYS A 330 -20.40 3.00 -29.69
N ASN A 331 -20.95 1.82 -29.38
CA ASN A 331 -22.33 1.68 -28.90
C ASN A 331 -22.36 1.48 -27.38
N LEU A 332 -22.28 2.60 -26.62
CA LEU A 332 -22.33 2.57 -25.17
C LEU A 332 -23.64 2.00 -24.58
N PRO A 333 -24.83 2.26 -25.16
CA PRO A 333 -26.06 1.59 -24.71
C PRO A 333 -26.02 0.06 -24.81
N GLU A 334 -25.38 -0.50 -25.84
CA GLU A 334 -25.23 -1.94 -25.98
C GLU A 334 -24.20 -2.50 -24.97
N LEU A 335 -23.13 -1.76 -24.73
CA LEU A 335 -22.18 -2.09 -23.67
C LEU A 335 -22.89 -2.20 -22.30
N ARG A 336 -23.79 -1.26 -21.99
CA ARG A 336 -24.59 -1.30 -20.77
C ARG A 336 -25.47 -2.54 -20.68
N LYS A 337 -26.14 -2.91 -21.75
CA LYS A 337 -26.94 -4.14 -21.79
C LYS A 337 -26.08 -5.39 -21.57
N SER A 338 -24.90 -5.45 -22.19
CA SER A 338 -23.95 -6.57 -21.99
C SER A 338 -23.49 -6.66 -20.55
N TYR A 339 -23.24 -5.53 -19.91
CA TYR A 339 -22.88 -5.47 -18.51
C TYR A 339 -24.03 -5.92 -17.61
N ASP A 340 -25.26 -5.45 -17.85
CA ASP A 340 -26.44 -5.84 -17.07
C ASP A 340 -26.73 -7.35 -17.24
N ALA A 341 -26.54 -7.89 -18.44
CA ALA A 341 -26.66 -9.33 -18.71
C ALA A 341 -25.56 -10.15 -17.99
N LEU A 342 -24.34 -9.62 -17.91
CA LEU A 342 -23.26 -10.25 -17.17
C LEU A 342 -23.56 -10.32 -15.67
N LEU A 343 -24.15 -9.27 -15.09
CA LEU A 343 -24.59 -9.27 -13.69
C LEU A 343 -25.82 -10.15 -13.42
N ALA A 344 -26.55 -10.56 -14.44
CA ALA A 344 -27.64 -11.53 -14.32
C ALA A 344 -27.17 -12.99 -14.49
N ASP A 345 -25.92 -13.23 -14.87
CA ASP A 345 -25.34 -14.57 -15.03
C ASP A 345 -24.96 -15.14 -13.64
N GLU A 346 -25.65 -16.22 -13.24
CA GLU A 346 -25.48 -16.83 -11.90
C GLU A 346 -24.05 -17.32 -11.66
N ASP A 347 -23.39 -17.91 -12.65
CA ASP A 347 -22.02 -18.40 -12.52
C ASP A 347 -21.05 -17.24 -12.33
N PHE A 348 -21.25 -16.13 -13.05
CA PHE A 348 -20.46 -14.93 -12.91
C PHE A 348 -20.62 -14.33 -11.51
N VAL A 349 -21.85 -14.15 -11.05
CA VAL A 349 -22.17 -13.62 -9.71
C VAL A 349 -21.57 -14.50 -8.62
N ALA A 350 -21.66 -15.83 -8.76
CA ALA A 350 -21.03 -16.76 -7.82
C ALA A 350 -19.48 -16.62 -7.84
N ALA A 351 -18.87 -16.35 -9.00
CA ALA A 351 -17.42 -16.24 -9.13
C ALA A 351 -16.85 -14.92 -8.59
N ILE A 352 -17.68 -13.86 -8.46
CA ILE A 352 -17.27 -12.57 -7.89
C ILE A 352 -17.73 -12.40 -6.43
N GLY A 353 -18.49 -13.35 -5.86
CA GLY A 353 -19.10 -13.19 -4.54
C GLY A 353 -18.30 -13.83 -3.40
N ARG A 354 -17.65 -14.98 -3.60
CA ARG A 354 -16.89 -15.71 -2.57
C ARG A 354 -15.71 -16.46 -3.17
N ALA A 355 -14.67 -16.68 -2.36
CA ALA A 355 -13.44 -17.39 -2.77
C ALA A 355 -12.88 -16.83 -4.09
N THR A 356 -12.81 -15.52 -4.19
CA THR A 356 -12.52 -14.80 -5.44
C THR A 356 -11.09 -15.03 -5.95
N ALA A 357 -10.17 -15.51 -5.09
CA ALA A 357 -8.82 -15.93 -5.45
C ALA A 357 -8.72 -17.37 -5.96
N ASP A 358 -9.78 -18.17 -5.90
CA ASP A 358 -9.77 -19.52 -6.46
C ASP A 358 -9.54 -19.52 -7.97
N GLU A 359 -8.66 -20.41 -8.46
CA GLU A 359 -8.23 -20.41 -9.88
C GLU A 359 -9.41 -20.59 -10.85
N GLU A 360 -10.34 -21.49 -10.54
CA GLU A 360 -11.52 -21.72 -11.38
C GLU A 360 -12.49 -20.53 -11.32
N ARG A 361 -12.61 -19.85 -10.15
CA ARG A 361 -13.40 -18.63 -10.02
C ARG A 361 -12.80 -17.48 -10.84
N VAL A 362 -11.49 -17.29 -10.77
CA VAL A 362 -10.77 -16.29 -11.59
C VAL A 362 -10.97 -16.57 -13.06
N LYS A 363 -10.74 -17.80 -13.49
CA LYS A 363 -10.91 -18.23 -14.89
C LYS A 363 -12.37 -18.00 -15.37
N THR A 364 -13.34 -18.41 -14.57
CA THR A 364 -14.77 -18.27 -14.89
C THR A 364 -15.16 -16.81 -15.06
N ARG A 365 -14.85 -15.95 -14.08
CA ARG A 365 -15.25 -14.53 -14.14
C ARG A 365 -14.60 -13.77 -15.28
N LEU A 366 -13.30 -14.02 -15.56
CA LEU A 366 -12.60 -13.37 -16.65
C LEU A 366 -13.14 -13.84 -18.02
N ALA A 367 -13.37 -15.15 -18.18
CA ALA A 367 -13.93 -15.71 -19.44
C ALA A 367 -15.35 -15.18 -19.70
N LYS A 368 -16.21 -15.16 -18.67
CA LYS A 368 -17.59 -14.65 -18.78
C LYS A 368 -17.62 -13.17 -19.16
N ALA A 369 -16.77 -12.34 -18.54
CA ALA A 369 -16.67 -10.92 -18.86
C ALA A 369 -16.16 -10.70 -20.30
N GLN A 370 -15.11 -11.42 -20.71
CA GLN A 370 -14.62 -11.35 -22.08
C GLN A 370 -15.70 -11.74 -23.09
N ALA A 371 -16.43 -12.82 -22.85
CA ALA A 371 -17.50 -13.27 -23.74
C ALA A 371 -18.66 -12.26 -23.82
N ALA A 372 -19.03 -11.65 -22.69
CA ALA A 372 -20.10 -10.66 -22.63
C ALA A 372 -19.76 -9.39 -23.44
N PHE A 373 -18.52 -8.93 -23.40
CA PHE A 373 -18.10 -7.70 -24.10
C PHE A 373 -17.58 -7.93 -25.51
N ALA A 374 -17.20 -9.14 -25.90
CA ALA A 374 -16.59 -9.42 -27.22
C ALA A 374 -17.39 -8.94 -28.42
N LYS A 375 -18.72 -8.91 -28.33
CA LYS A 375 -19.63 -8.56 -29.43
C LYS A 375 -20.05 -7.08 -29.44
N ASN A 376 -19.56 -6.25 -28.52
CA ASN A 376 -19.93 -4.85 -28.49
C ASN A 376 -19.30 -4.09 -29.66
N PRO A 377 -20.12 -3.47 -30.55
CA PRO A 377 -19.63 -2.76 -31.74
C PRO A 377 -18.95 -1.45 -31.42
#